data_306d14bd9aa574efbdb323e2c554d5f0
#
_entry.id   306d14bd9aa574efbdb323e2c554d5f0
#
_cell.length_a   1.000
_cell.length_b   1.000
_cell.length_c   1.000
_cell.angle_alpha   90.00
_cell.angle_beta   90.00
_cell.angle_gamma   90.00
#
_symmetry.space_group_name_H-M   'P 1'
#
loop_
_entity.id
_entity.type
_entity.pdbx_description
1 polymer ?
#
loop_
_entity_poly.entity_id
_entity_poly.type
_entity_poly.pdbx_seq_one_letter_code
_entity_poly.pdbx_strand_id
1 'polypeptide(L)' 'MAGSPSIEDLLAEARYHRHRYHLYRAKLYGLRPTTTARLRELERIYIGAEARLRRAQQEGAPHNRD' A
#
# COMPACT_ATOMS: atom_id res chain seq x y z
N MET A 1 16.25 -17.23 1.64
CA MET A 1 16.63 -16.49 1.77
C MET A 1 16.01 -15.53 1.84
N ALA A 2 15.96 -15.10 2.40
CA ALA A 2 15.21 -14.21 2.50
C ALA A 2 15.50 -13.10 1.99
N GLY A 3 15.58 -12.57 1.50
CA GLY A 3 15.90 -11.45 0.93
C GLY A 3 14.84 -10.47 0.96
N SER A 4 15.00 -9.42 0.25
CA SER A 4 14.01 -8.43 0.13
C SER A 4 12.89 -8.93 -0.71
N PRO A 5 11.71 -8.47 -0.48
CA PRO A 5 10.60 -8.86 -1.33
C PRO A 5 10.81 -8.32 -2.74
N SER A 6 10.33 -9.03 -3.70
CA SER A 6 10.48 -8.61 -5.07
C SER A 6 9.52 -7.47 -5.35
N ILE A 7 9.74 -6.81 -6.45
CA ILE A 7 8.86 -5.74 -6.86
C ILE A 7 7.46 -6.28 -7.10
N GLU A 8 7.36 -7.49 -7.62
CA GLU A 8 6.05 -8.07 -7.83
C GLU A 8 5.32 -8.29 -6.53
N ASP A 9 6.05 -8.73 -5.51
CA ASP A 9 5.44 -8.94 -4.21
C ASP A 9 4.98 -7.61 -3.62
N LEU A 10 5.81 -6.58 -3.76
CA LEU A 10 5.45 -5.29 -3.23
C LEU A 10 4.27 -4.68 -3.98
N LEU A 11 4.19 -4.94 -5.27
CA LEU A 11 3.09 -4.46 -6.06
C LEU A 11 1.79 -5.13 -5.62
N ALA A 12 1.85 -6.44 -5.41
CA ALA A 12 0.66 -7.15 -4.95
C ALA A 12 0.24 -6.66 -3.57
N GLU A 13 1.21 -6.39 -2.72
CA GLU A 13 0.91 -5.91 -1.39
C GLU A 13 0.26 -4.54 -1.45
N ALA A 14 0.76 -3.67 -2.30
CA ALA A 14 0.18 -2.34 -2.43
C ALA A 14 -1.25 -2.41 -2.96
N ARG A 15 -1.48 -3.29 -3.93
CA ARG A 15 -2.82 -3.44 -4.46
C ARG A 15 -3.76 -3.97 -3.41
N TYR A 16 -3.30 -4.91 -2.63
CA TYR A 16 -4.13 -5.52 -1.60
C TYR A 16 -4.53 -4.46 -0.58
N HIS A 17 -3.58 -3.67 -0.11
CA HIS A 17 -3.90 -2.69 0.91
C HIS A 17 -4.75 -1.56 0.35
N ARG A 18 -4.52 -1.19 -0.89
CA ARG A 18 -5.35 -0.17 -1.52
C ARG A 18 -6.78 -0.67 -1.64
N HIS A 19 -6.94 -1.92 -2.05
CA HIS A 19 -8.26 -2.48 -2.21
C HIS A 19 -8.99 -2.54 -0.89
N ARG A 20 -8.32 -2.96 0.16
CA ARG A 20 -8.92 -3.02 1.48
C ARG A 20 -9.32 -1.63 1.96
N TYR A 21 -8.48 -0.66 1.72
CA TYR A 21 -8.78 0.69 2.13
C TYR A 21 -10.03 1.20 1.42
N HIS A 22 -10.11 0.97 0.13
CA HIS A 22 -11.26 1.46 -0.62
C HIS A 22 -12.55 0.73 -0.25
N LEU A 23 -12.46 -0.56 0.01
CA LEU A 23 -13.63 -1.29 0.45
C LEU A 23 -14.14 -0.78 1.78
N TYR A 24 -13.23 -0.54 2.69
CA TYR A 24 -13.63 -0.09 4.00
C TYR A 24 -14.24 1.31 3.91
N ARG A 25 -13.66 2.13 3.09
CA ARG A 25 -14.16 3.48 2.92
C ARG A 25 -15.56 3.45 2.34
N ALA A 26 -15.80 2.57 1.39
CA ALA A 26 -17.12 2.45 0.81
C ALA A 26 -18.13 2.00 1.85
N LYS A 27 -17.73 1.09 2.71
CA LYS A 27 -18.62 0.64 3.74
C LYS A 27 -18.95 1.77 4.70
N LEU A 28 -17.97 2.59 4.98
CA LEU A 28 -18.19 3.67 5.90
C LEU A 28 -19.27 4.61 5.38
N TYR A 29 -19.22 4.88 4.12
CA TYR A 29 -20.18 5.77 3.58
C TYR A 29 -21.59 5.22 3.69
N GLY A 30 -21.76 3.96 3.63
CA GLY A 30 -23.06 3.41 3.66
C GLY A 30 -23.57 3.07 5.02
N LEU A 31 -22.68 2.93 5.98
CA LEU A 31 -23.13 2.49 7.21
C LEU A 31 -22.85 3.45 8.26
N ARG A 32 -22.30 3.14 9.26
CA ARG A 32 -22.05 3.98 10.27
C ARG A 32 -20.73 4.45 10.33
N PRO A 33 -20.46 5.52 10.78
CA PRO A 33 -19.20 6.12 10.74
C PRO A 33 -18.36 5.61 11.80
N THR A 34 -18.28 4.49 12.03
CA THR A 34 -17.70 4.16 13.09
C THR A 34 -16.37 4.23 13.05
N THR A 35 -15.57 4.03 12.63
CA THR A 35 -14.25 3.80 12.84
C THR A 35 -13.49 4.65 11.95
N THR A 36 -13.53 5.90 12.11
CA THR A 36 -12.64 6.80 11.42
C THR A 36 -11.20 6.44 11.73
N ALA A 37 -10.94 6.03 12.95
CA ALA A 37 -9.59 5.64 13.32
C ALA A 37 -9.14 4.42 12.51
N ARG A 38 -10.05 3.51 12.30
CA ARG A 38 -9.72 2.32 11.52
C ARG A 38 -9.44 2.71 10.08
N LEU A 39 -10.22 3.63 9.54
CA LEU A 39 -9.99 4.08 8.18
C LEU A 39 -8.63 4.75 8.05
N ARG A 40 -8.26 5.55 9.02
CA ARG A 40 -6.97 6.19 9.00
C ARG A 40 -5.86 5.18 9.09
N GLU A 41 -6.07 4.14 9.87
CA GLU A 41 -5.07 3.12 9.98
C GLU A 41 -4.89 2.38 8.66
N LEU A 42 -5.98 2.04 8.00
CA LEU A 42 -5.88 1.38 6.71
C LEU A 42 -5.24 2.28 5.67
N GLU A 43 -5.53 3.56 5.74
CA GLU A 43 -4.91 4.50 4.84
C GLU A 43 -3.41 4.56 5.06
N ARG A 44 -2.99 4.57 6.32
CA ARG A 44 -1.59 4.63 6.63
C ARG A 44 -0.87 3.38 6.12
N ILE A 45 -1.50 2.23 6.27
CA ILE A 45 -0.92 0.98 5.80
C ILE A 45 -0.80 1.00 4.27
N TYR A 46 -1.82 1.47 3.61
CA TYR A 46 -1.83 1.54 2.17
C TYR A 46 -0.75 2.51 1.67
N ILE A 47 -0.63 3.67 2.29
CA ILE A 47 0.38 4.63 1.89
C ILE A 47 1.77 4.08 2.14
N GLY A 48 1.95 3.39 3.25
CA GLY A 48 3.23 2.77 3.53
C GLY A 48 3.60 1.72 2.51
N ALA A 49 2.63 0.91 2.09
CA ALA A 49 2.91 -0.11 1.11
C ALA A 49 3.29 0.51 -0.22
N GLU A 50 2.62 1.59 -0.60
CA GLU A 50 2.95 2.25 -1.85
C GLU A 50 4.32 2.90 -1.78
N ALA A 51 4.68 3.43 -0.64
CA ALA A 51 5.99 4.03 -0.48
C ALA A 51 7.08 2.98 -0.60
N ARG A 52 6.86 1.81 -0.02
CA ARG A 52 7.84 0.75 -0.13
C ARG A 52 7.98 0.28 -1.56
N LEU A 53 6.87 0.18 -2.27
CA LEU A 53 6.91 -0.22 -3.66
C LEU A 53 7.68 0.81 -4.49
N ARG A 54 7.39 2.08 -4.27
CA ARG A 54 8.05 3.12 -5.03
C ARG A 54 9.55 3.10 -4.78
N ARG A 55 9.95 2.92 -3.53
CA ARG A 55 11.35 2.89 -3.21
C ARG A 55 12.04 1.70 -3.88
N ALA A 56 11.40 0.55 -3.87
CA ALA A 56 11.98 -0.62 -4.49
C ALA A 56 12.12 -0.44 -5.99
N GLN A 57 11.16 0.22 -6.60
CA GLN A 57 11.23 0.46 -8.02
C GLN A 57 12.39 1.39 -8.34
N GLN A 58 12.61 2.39 -7.50
CA GLN A 58 13.71 3.29 -7.72
C GLN A 58 15.05 2.60 -7.51
N GLU A 59 15.13 1.78 -6.50
CA GLU A 59 16.38 1.11 -6.23
C GLU A 59 16.68 0.07 -7.27
N GLY A 60 15.67 -0.56 -7.79
CA GLY A 60 15.90 -1.58 -8.78
C GLY A 60 16.09 -1.05 -10.16
N ALA A 61 15.77 0.21 -10.37
CA ALA A 61 15.90 0.75 -11.71
C ALA A 61 17.35 1.01 -12.03
N PRO A 62 17.67 0.85 -13.21
CA PRO A 62 19.03 1.12 -13.62
C PRO A 62 19.23 2.58 -13.49
N HIS A 63 20.17 2.95 -12.93
CA HIS A 63 20.35 4.22 -12.72
C HIS A 63 20.96 4.82 -13.61
N ASN A 64 21.01 5.14 -14.24
CA ASN A 64 21.60 5.78 -15.18
C ASN A 64 22.09 6.84 -14.80
N ARG A 65 22.57 7.16 -14.28
CA ARG A 65 23.09 8.17 -14.01
C ARG A 65 24.02 8.26 -14.12
N ASP A 66 24.34 8.30 -14.33
CA ASP A 66 25.22 8.59 -14.53
C ASP A 66 25.48 8.98 -14.54
#